data_4ce5dc3aee22b29696c46828bd543a12
#
_entry.id   4ce5dc3aee22b29696c46828bd543a12
#
_cell.length_a   1.000
_cell.length_b   1.000
_cell.length_c   1.000
_cell.angle_alpha   90.00
_cell.angle_beta   90.00
_cell.angle_gamma   90.00
#
_symmetry.space_group_name_H-M   'P 1'
#
loop_
_entity.id
_entity.type
_entity.pdbx_description
1 polymer ?
#
loop_
_entity_poly.entity_id
_entity_poly.type
_entity_poly.pdbx_seq_one_letter_code
_entity_poly.pdbx_strand_id
1 'polypeptide(L)'
;MTDCSSKASKETKDMDNGPTKVKLETSMGDMVIELNEEAAPVTVKNFLGYVEEGFYDGTIFHRVIPDFMIQGGGFTAEMTKKETHAPIINEASNGLKNERGTTAMARTNDPDSATAQFFINHADNDFLNYVDKNNPGYAVFGKVVEGMEATDTIAAVNTTSQAGMDDVPVEPVVIKSAKVISDK
;
A
#
# COMPACT_ATOMS: atom_id res chain seq x y z
N MET A 1 24.60 -52.37 -22.40
CA MET A 1 24.82 -51.77 -21.07
C MET A 1 25.14 -50.29 -21.24
N THR A 2 24.13 -49.46 -21.25
CA THR A 2 24.28 -48.02 -21.40
C THR A 2 23.42 -47.37 -20.36
N ASP A 3 24.11 -46.79 -19.43
CA ASP A 3 23.57 -46.01 -18.31
C ASP A 3 23.24 -44.60 -18.83
N CYS A 4 21.96 -44.23 -18.83
CA CYS A 4 21.50 -42.89 -19.13
C CYS A 4 21.21 -42.16 -17.82
N SER A 5 22.22 -41.50 -17.29
CA SER A 5 22.08 -40.57 -16.18
C SER A 5 21.52 -39.24 -16.70
N SER A 6 20.22 -39.02 -16.52
CA SER A 6 19.59 -37.72 -16.79
C SER A 6 19.85 -36.80 -15.58
N LYS A 7 20.76 -35.87 -15.75
CA LYS A 7 20.90 -34.72 -14.85
C LYS A 7 19.70 -33.80 -15.05
N ALA A 8 18.79 -33.79 -14.08
CA ALA A 8 17.84 -32.71 -13.91
C ALA A 8 18.59 -31.46 -13.47
N SER A 9 18.73 -30.49 -14.38
CA SER A 9 19.19 -29.16 -14.02
C SER A 9 18.14 -28.48 -13.16
N LYS A 10 18.44 -28.29 -11.88
CA LYS A 10 17.75 -27.35 -11.03
C LYS A 10 18.04 -25.94 -11.57
N GLU A 11 17.05 -25.35 -12.20
CA GLU A 11 17.06 -23.89 -12.37
C GLU A 11 17.04 -23.25 -10.99
N THR A 12 18.17 -22.78 -10.56
CA THR A 12 18.25 -21.82 -9.46
C THR A 12 17.64 -20.52 -10.00
N LYS A 13 16.41 -20.21 -9.56
CA LYS A 13 15.91 -18.84 -9.61
C LYS A 13 16.95 -17.98 -8.88
N ASP A 14 17.64 -17.13 -9.64
CA ASP A 14 18.40 -16.03 -9.05
C ASP A 14 17.43 -15.25 -8.17
N MET A 15 17.61 -15.38 -6.86
CA MET A 15 16.93 -14.54 -5.89
C MET A 15 17.51 -13.15 -6.05
N ASP A 16 16.73 -12.26 -6.68
CA ASP A 16 16.96 -10.82 -6.59
C ASP A 16 16.91 -10.47 -5.10
N ASN A 17 18.06 -10.12 -4.54
CA ASN A 17 18.30 -10.07 -3.10
C ASN A 17 17.93 -8.69 -2.51
N GLY A 18 17.11 -7.92 -3.22
CA GLY A 18 16.62 -6.61 -2.81
C GLY A 18 15.19 -6.65 -2.26
N PRO A 19 14.75 -5.59 -1.56
CA PRO A 19 13.36 -5.48 -1.11
C PRO A 19 12.40 -5.41 -2.29
N THR A 20 11.22 -6.04 -2.13
CA THR A 20 10.19 -5.99 -3.16
C THR A 20 9.66 -4.57 -3.32
N LYS A 21 9.55 -4.11 -4.56
CA LYS A 21 9.01 -2.79 -4.90
C LYS A 21 7.75 -2.90 -5.73
N VAL A 22 6.81 -1.99 -5.50
CA VAL A 22 5.57 -1.85 -6.27
C VAL A 22 5.51 -0.47 -6.86
N LYS A 23 5.30 -0.40 -8.17
CA LYS A 23 5.04 0.86 -8.87
C LYS A 23 3.54 1.11 -8.92
N LEU A 24 3.12 2.28 -8.44
CA LEU A 24 1.77 2.82 -8.63
C LEU A 24 1.82 3.86 -9.76
N GLU A 25 1.13 3.60 -10.85
CA GLU A 25 0.89 4.60 -11.89
C GLU A 25 -0.42 5.31 -11.57
N THR A 26 -0.36 6.60 -11.32
CA THR A 26 -1.56 7.38 -11.00
C THR A 26 -1.84 8.45 -12.05
N SER A 27 -3.06 8.98 -12.03
CA SER A 27 -3.45 10.10 -12.90
C SER A 27 -2.69 11.41 -12.59
N MET A 28 -1.96 11.46 -11.49
CA MET A 28 -1.21 12.65 -11.04
C MET A 28 0.30 12.39 -10.85
N GLY A 29 0.81 11.35 -11.46
CA GLY A 29 2.22 10.94 -11.39
C GLY A 29 2.41 9.55 -10.82
N ASP A 30 3.60 9.03 -11.02
CA ASP A 30 3.96 7.68 -10.60
C ASP A 30 4.74 7.72 -9.29
N MET A 31 4.59 6.65 -8.51
CA MET A 31 5.38 6.45 -7.30
C MET A 31 5.81 5.00 -7.16
N VAL A 32 6.92 4.78 -6.50
CA VAL A 32 7.44 3.45 -6.18
C VAL A 32 7.46 3.28 -4.67
N ILE A 33 6.82 2.21 -4.20
CA ILE A 33 6.78 1.82 -2.80
C ILE A 33 7.70 0.62 -2.60
N GLU A 34 8.69 0.76 -1.74
CA GLU A 34 9.52 -0.34 -1.26
C GLU A 34 8.84 -0.99 -0.06
N LEU A 35 8.65 -2.31 -0.13
CA LEU A 35 7.95 -3.08 0.90
C LEU A 35 8.93 -3.65 1.91
N ASN A 36 8.51 -3.74 3.17
CA ASN A 36 9.31 -4.31 4.26
C ASN A 36 8.71 -5.65 4.70
N GLU A 37 9.08 -6.71 4.02
CA GLU A 37 8.57 -8.07 4.28
C GLU A 37 9.06 -8.63 5.62
N GLU A 38 10.23 -8.19 6.09
CA GLU A 38 10.78 -8.63 7.38
C GLU A 38 9.96 -8.10 8.56
N ALA A 39 9.61 -6.81 8.52
CA ALA A 39 8.88 -6.16 9.60
C ALA A 39 7.35 -6.38 9.53
N ALA A 40 6.80 -6.57 8.34
CA ALA A 40 5.35 -6.70 8.12
C ALA A 40 5.01 -7.83 7.14
N PRO A 41 5.36 -9.08 7.43
CA PRO A 41 5.22 -10.19 6.48
C PRO A 41 3.77 -10.48 6.07
N VAL A 42 2.83 -10.42 7.00
CA VAL A 42 1.40 -10.65 6.72
C VAL A 42 0.82 -9.50 5.90
N THR A 43 1.12 -8.28 6.27
CA THR A 43 0.63 -7.07 5.60
C THR A 43 1.18 -6.97 4.18
N VAL A 44 2.47 -7.21 3.98
CA VAL A 44 3.11 -7.19 2.65
C VAL A 44 2.53 -8.29 1.75
N LYS A 45 2.38 -9.50 2.25
CA LYS A 45 1.75 -10.61 1.50
C LYS A 45 0.33 -10.27 1.07
N ASN A 46 -0.46 -9.68 1.96
CA ASN A 46 -1.82 -9.22 1.69
C ASN A 46 -1.85 -8.14 0.59
N PHE A 47 -1.01 -7.13 0.72
CA PHE A 47 -0.89 -6.05 -0.27
C PHE A 47 -0.46 -6.58 -1.64
N LEU A 48 0.56 -7.43 -1.70
CA LEU A 48 1.02 -8.06 -2.94
C LEU A 48 -0.06 -8.94 -3.59
N GLY A 49 -0.86 -9.64 -2.81
CA GLY A 49 -2.00 -10.42 -3.32
C GLY A 49 -2.98 -9.53 -4.08
N TYR A 50 -3.35 -8.37 -3.54
CA TYR A 50 -4.20 -7.40 -4.24
C TYR A 50 -3.53 -6.80 -5.47
N VAL A 51 -2.23 -6.53 -5.42
CA VAL A 51 -1.46 -6.04 -6.58
C VAL A 51 -1.49 -7.07 -7.72
N GLU A 52 -1.22 -8.32 -7.43
CA GLU A 52 -1.18 -9.41 -8.42
C GLU A 52 -2.55 -9.68 -9.06
N GLU A 53 -3.63 -9.51 -8.30
CA GLU A 53 -5.01 -9.64 -8.79
C GLU A 53 -5.48 -8.46 -9.65
N GLY A 54 -4.69 -7.37 -9.74
CA GLY A 54 -5.11 -6.12 -10.38
C GLY A 54 -6.21 -5.39 -9.61
N PHE A 55 -6.37 -5.66 -8.32
CA PHE A 55 -7.43 -5.08 -7.50
C PHE A 55 -7.37 -3.56 -7.43
N TYR A 56 -6.16 -3.00 -7.35
CA TYR A 56 -5.96 -1.56 -7.22
C TYR A 56 -6.14 -0.80 -8.53
N ASP A 57 -6.14 -1.49 -9.66
CA ASP A 57 -6.33 -0.86 -10.97
C ASP A 57 -7.73 -0.23 -11.05
N GLY A 58 -7.79 1.07 -11.33
CA GLY A 58 -9.04 1.84 -11.37
C GLY A 58 -9.58 2.30 -10.02
N THR A 59 -8.91 1.99 -8.92
CA THR A 59 -9.26 2.57 -7.60
C THR A 59 -8.74 3.98 -7.46
N ILE A 60 -9.30 4.73 -6.50
CA ILE A 60 -8.96 6.13 -6.26
C ILE A 60 -8.34 6.36 -4.88
N PHE A 61 -7.65 7.47 -4.73
CA PHE A 61 -7.38 8.07 -3.43
C PHE A 61 -8.63 8.84 -3.00
N HIS A 62 -9.49 8.22 -2.22
CA HIS A 62 -10.81 8.75 -1.83
C HIS A 62 -10.78 9.64 -0.60
N ARG A 63 -9.66 9.72 0.11
CA ARG A 63 -9.48 10.59 1.27
C ARG A 63 -8.10 11.22 1.22
N VAL A 64 -8.06 12.54 1.09
CA VAL A 64 -6.83 13.31 0.95
C VAL A 64 -6.86 14.49 1.90
N ILE A 65 -5.91 14.51 2.83
CA ILE A 65 -5.73 15.59 3.80
C ILE A 65 -4.27 16.05 3.75
N PRO A 66 -3.98 17.26 3.25
CA PRO A 66 -2.62 17.79 3.22
C PRO A 66 -2.04 17.86 4.64
N ASP A 67 -0.73 17.67 4.74
CA ASP A 67 0.02 17.60 6.01
C ASP A 67 -0.45 16.48 6.96
N PHE A 68 -1.15 15.48 6.43
CA PHE A 68 -1.56 14.29 7.16
C PHE A 68 -1.30 13.04 6.32
N MET A 69 -2.20 12.69 5.39
CA MET A 69 -2.05 11.48 4.57
C MET A 69 -2.92 11.53 3.31
N ILE A 70 -2.61 10.65 2.37
CA ILE A 70 -3.49 10.29 1.25
C ILE A 70 -3.88 8.82 1.37
N GLN A 71 -5.17 8.53 1.31
CA GLN A 71 -5.71 7.17 1.51
C GLN A 71 -6.48 6.72 0.29
N GLY A 72 -6.26 5.48 -0.12
CA GLY A 72 -6.94 4.90 -1.27
C GLY A 72 -6.92 3.38 -1.30
N GLY A 73 -7.24 2.84 -2.47
CA GLY A 73 -7.20 1.40 -2.71
C GLY A 73 -8.45 0.64 -2.28
N GLY A 74 -9.61 1.31 -2.14
CA GLY A 74 -10.84 0.63 -1.73
C GLY A 74 -12.08 0.98 -2.53
N PHE A 75 -12.06 2.10 -3.24
CA PHE A 75 -13.21 2.63 -3.98
C PHE A 75 -12.87 2.86 -5.45
N THR A 76 -13.85 2.65 -6.32
CA THR A 76 -13.77 3.05 -7.73
C THR A 76 -13.97 4.56 -7.89
N ALA A 77 -13.76 5.08 -9.10
CA ALA A 77 -13.99 6.51 -9.40
C ALA A 77 -15.45 6.93 -9.20
N GLU A 78 -16.39 6.00 -9.26
CA GLU A 78 -17.82 6.19 -8.99
C GLU A 78 -18.17 6.10 -7.49
N MET A 79 -17.16 6.03 -6.61
CA MET A 79 -17.31 5.88 -5.17
C MET A 79 -17.98 4.57 -4.73
N THR A 80 -17.84 3.52 -5.52
CA THR A 80 -18.28 2.17 -5.18
C THR A 80 -17.17 1.42 -4.46
N LYS A 81 -17.47 0.92 -3.27
CA LYS A 81 -16.53 0.10 -2.50
C LYS A 81 -16.35 -1.26 -3.18
N LYS A 82 -15.11 -1.66 -3.40
CA LYS A 82 -14.77 -2.98 -3.93
C LYS A 82 -14.84 -4.05 -2.84
N GLU A 83 -15.25 -5.26 -3.23
CA GLU A 83 -15.21 -6.42 -2.34
C GLU A 83 -13.78 -6.84 -2.05
N THR A 84 -13.51 -7.18 -0.80
CA THR A 84 -12.17 -7.53 -0.32
C THR A 84 -12.13 -8.96 0.22
N HIS A 85 -10.91 -9.48 0.38
CA HIS A 85 -10.65 -10.73 1.11
C HIS A 85 -10.84 -10.54 2.61
N ALA A 86 -10.67 -11.63 3.37
CA ALA A 86 -10.72 -11.58 4.83
C ALA A 86 -9.70 -10.58 5.41
N PRO A 87 -10.03 -9.92 6.52
CA PRO A 87 -9.11 -8.99 7.19
C PRO A 87 -7.87 -9.70 7.74
N ILE A 88 -6.82 -8.93 7.96
CA ILE A 88 -5.54 -9.39 8.49
C ILE A 88 -5.27 -8.84 9.88
N ILE A 89 -4.35 -9.48 10.60
CA ILE A 89 -3.87 -8.99 11.89
C ILE A 89 -3.11 -7.67 11.75
N ASN A 90 -3.12 -6.88 12.82
CA ASN A 90 -2.38 -5.62 12.88
C ASN A 90 -0.93 -5.88 13.28
N GLU A 91 0.00 -5.55 12.37
CA GLU A 91 1.44 -5.68 12.61
C GLU A 91 2.10 -4.35 13.04
N ALA A 92 1.33 -3.39 13.56
CA ALA A 92 1.85 -2.07 13.94
C ALA A 92 2.91 -2.10 15.06
N SER A 93 2.97 -3.17 15.83
CA SER A 93 4.01 -3.38 16.86
C SER A 93 5.39 -3.76 16.29
N ASN A 94 5.56 -3.71 14.98
CA ASN A 94 6.79 -4.07 14.28
C ASN A 94 7.96 -3.08 14.42
N GLY A 95 7.77 -1.98 15.15
CA GLY A 95 8.79 -0.95 15.36
C GLY A 95 8.90 0.11 14.27
N LEU A 96 8.16 -0.03 13.16
CA LEU A 96 8.10 0.99 12.12
C LEU A 96 7.16 2.12 12.52
N LYS A 97 7.54 3.36 12.17
CA LYS A 97 6.79 4.57 12.51
C LYS A 97 6.09 5.16 11.29
N ASN A 98 4.97 5.83 11.53
CA ASN A 98 4.24 6.59 10.54
C ASN A 98 4.93 7.94 10.26
N GLU A 99 6.08 7.88 9.64
CA GLU A 99 6.86 9.04 9.19
C GLU A 99 6.45 9.45 7.77
N ARG A 100 6.75 10.69 7.39
CA ARG A 100 6.50 11.16 6.02
C ARG A 100 7.07 10.20 4.98
N GLY A 101 6.25 9.82 4.01
CA GLY A 101 6.59 8.91 2.92
C GLY A 101 6.35 7.43 3.23
N THR A 102 6.07 7.06 4.48
CA THR A 102 5.73 5.67 4.80
C THR A 102 4.32 5.29 4.37
N THR A 103 4.15 4.02 4.05
CA THR A 103 2.87 3.43 3.65
C THR A 103 2.37 2.50 4.73
N ALA A 104 1.13 2.70 5.15
CA ALA A 104 0.48 1.93 6.22
C ALA A 104 -0.92 1.47 5.83
N MET A 105 -1.44 0.47 6.54
CA MET A 105 -2.78 -0.05 6.29
C MET A 105 -3.85 0.77 7.00
N ALA A 106 -4.85 1.18 6.24
CA ALA A 106 -6.09 1.70 6.79
C ALA A 106 -6.92 0.56 7.39
N ARG A 107 -7.72 0.85 8.40
CA ARG A 107 -8.58 -0.08 9.09
C ARG A 107 -9.74 0.63 9.79
N THR A 108 -10.69 -0.12 10.30
CA THR A 108 -11.72 0.38 11.19
C THR A 108 -11.21 0.50 12.63
N ASN A 109 -12.08 0.75 13.59
CA ASN A 109 -11.73 0.76 15.02
C ASN A 109 -11.24 -0.60 15.54
N ASP A 110 -11.60 -1.69 14.87
CA ASP A 110 -11.04 -3.01 15.14
C ASP A 110 -9.58 -3.05 14.64
N PRO A 111 -8.61 -3.32 15.51
CA PRO A 111 -7.19 -3.39 15.12
C PRO A 111 -6.91 -4.40 14.00
N ASP A 112 -7.63 -5.51 13.96
CA ASP A 112 -7.46 -6.61 13.03
C ASP A 112 -8.50 -6.59 11.88
N SER A 113 -8.88 -5.40 11.43
CA SER A 113 -9.89 -5.20 10.37
C SER A 113 -9.34 -4.74 9.04
N ALA A 114 -8.03 -4.59 8.89
CA ALA A 114 -7.42 -4.15 7.64
C ALA A 114 -7.65 -5.16 6.51
N THR A 115 -7.99 -4.65 5.33
CA THR A 115 -8.18 -5.45 4.11
C THR A 115 -7.32 -4.94 2.96
N ALA A 116 -7.84 -4.05 2.11
CA ALA A 116 -7.14 -3.56 0.93
C ALA A 116 -6.68 -2.10 1.02
N GLN A 117 -7.41 -1.26 1.75
CA GLN A 117 -7.11 0.16 1.79
C GLN A 117 -5.79 0.47 2.51
N PHE A 118 -5.03 1.37 1.95
CA PHE A 118 -3.77 1.85 2.50
C PHE A 118 -3.71 3.38 2.46
N PHE A 119 -2.78 3.94 3.20
CA PHE A 119 -2.49 5.37 3.12
C PHE A 119 -0.99 5.62 3.07
N ILE A 120 -0.62 6.74 2.49
CA ILE A 120 0.75 7.25 2.46
C ILE A 120 0.80 8.48 3.35
N ASN A 121 1.69 8.46 4.33
CA ASN A 121 1.87 9.58 5.24
C ASN A 121 2.48 10.77 4.51
N HIS A 122 1.81 11.92 4.56
CA HIS A 122 2.28 13.18 3.99
C HIS A 122 3.09 14.01 4.98
N ALA A 123 3.07 13.64 6.26
CA ALA A 123 3.83 14.21 7.36
C ALA A 123 4.20 13.12 8.37
N ASP A 124 5.01 13.47 9.37
CA ASP A 124 5.27 12.59 10.51
C ASP A 124 4.05 12.58 11.42
N ASN A 125 3.41 11.41 11.51
CA ASN A 125 2.16 11.21 12.24
C ASN A 125 2.37 10.28 13.43
N ASP A 126 3.10 10.75 14.45
CA ASP A 126 3.46 9.93 15.61
C ASP A 126 2.25 9.38 16.38
N PHE A 127 1.12 10.07 16.33
CA PHE A 127 -0.14 9.61 16.95
C PHE A 127 -0.75 8.36 16.28
N LEU A 128 -0.27 7.97 15.09
CA LEU A 128 -0.67 6.74 14.40
C LEU A 128 0.24 5.55 14.76
N ASN A 129 1.31 5.77 15.51
CA ASN A 129 2.24 4.72 15.89
C ASN A 129 1.66 3.81 16.98
N TYR A 130 2.13 2.57 16.98
CA TYR A 130 1.83 1.63 18.06
C TYR A 130 2.39 2.16 19.40
N VAL A 131 1.58 2.10 20.43
CA VAL A 131 1.96 2.40 21.80
C VAL A 131 1.83 1.16 22.67
N ASP A 132 0.64 0.58 22.70
CA ASP A 132 0.30 -0.63 23.45
C ASP A 132 -0.99 -1.26 22.89
N LYS A 133 -1.52 -2.27 23.58
CA LYS A 133 -2.75 -2.98 23.15
C LYS A 133 -4.00 -2.10 23.16
N ASN A 134 -4.03 -1.02 23.94
CA ASN A 134 -5.14 -0.06 24.00
C ASN A 134 -5.00 1.03 22.94
N ASN A 135 -3.78 1.24 22.46
CA ASN A 135 -3.46 2.14 21.37
C ASN A 135 -2.60 1.41 20.33
N PRO A 136 -3.23 0.52 19.54
CA PRO A 136 -2.51 -0.43 18.70
C PRO A 136 -1.92 0.18 17.42
N GLY A 137 -2.22 1.43 17.10
CA GLY A 137 -1.66 2.12 15.95
C GLY A 137 -2.03 1.53 14.59
N TYR A 138 -1.30 1.95 13.56
CA TYR A 138 -1.48 1.55 12.16
C TYR A 138 -0.21 0.93 11.63
N ALA A 139 -0.33 -0.24 10.98
CA ALA A 139 0.80 -1.03 10.53
C ALA A 139 1.49 -0.41 9.32
N VAL A 140 2.68 0.12 9.51
CA VAL A 140 3.57 0.52 8.44
C VAL A 140 4.19 -0.73 7.82
N PHE A 141 4.15 -0.82 6.49
CA PHE A 141 4.68 -1.98 5.75
C PHE A 141 5.56 -1.63 4.56
N GLY A 142 5.76 -0.34 4.30
CA GLY A 142 6.60 0.13 3.22
C GLY A 142 6.82 1.63 3.25
N LYS A 143 7.54 2.12 2.25
CA LYS A 143 7.81 3.56 2.08
C LYS A 143 7.91 3.90 0.60
N VAL A 144 7.55 5.13 0.25
CA VAL A 144 7.77 5.70 -1.08
C VAL A 144 9.27 6.00 -1.22
N VAL A 145 9.92 5.37 -2.19
CA VAL A 145 11.34 5.55 -2.50
C VAL A 145 11.57 6.37 -3.77
N GLU A 146 10.55 6.46 -4.63
CA GLU A 146 10.52 7.31 -5.82
C GLU A 146 9.14 7.93 -5.98
N GLY A 147 9.08 9.16 -6.48
CA GLY A 147 7.81 9.82 -6.79
C GLY A 147 7.11 10.43 -5.58
N MET A 148 7.81 10.81 -4.53
CA MET A 148 7.20 11.50 -3.39
C MET A 148 6.55 12.83 -3.80
N GLU A 149 7.04 13.48 -4.84
CA GLU A 149 6.43 14.66 -5.48
C GLU A 149 5.04 14.36 -6.05
N ALA A 150 4.75 13.14 -6.51
CA ALA A 150 3.40 12.73 -6.89
C ALA A 150 2.47 12.68 -5.67
N THR A 151 2.94 12.18 -4.54
CA THR A 151 2.21 12.23 -3.27
C THR A 151 1.91 13.67 -2.85
N ASP A 152 2.86 14.56 -2.96
CA ASP A 152 2.69 16.00 -2.65
C ASP A 152 1.67 16.65 -3.59
N THR A 153 1.70 16.32 -4.87
CA THR A 153 0.74 16.80 -5.86
C THR A 153 -0.68 16.32 -5.55
N ILE A 154 -0.83 15.05 -5.20
CA ILE A 154 -2.14 14.48 -4.80
C ILE A 154 -2.64 15.15 -3.52
N ALA A 155 -1.78 15.37 -2.54
CA ALA A 155 -2.14 16.01 -1.28
C ALA A 155 -2.63 17.46 -1.45
N ALA A 156 -2.27 18.12 -2.54
CA ALA A 156 -2.62 19.51 -2.83
C ALA A 156 -3.94 19.69 -3.62
N VAL A 157 -4.61 18.60 -4.00
CA VAL A 157 -5.87 18.70 -4.77
C VAL A 157 -7.01 19.26 -3.93
N ASN A 158 -7.97 19.88 -4.60
CA ASN A 158 -9.20 20.31 -3.95
C ASN A 158 -10.05 19.11 -3.56
N THR A 159 -10.62 19.16 -2.36
CA THR A 159 -11.49 18.12 -1.81
C THR A 159 -12.87 18.63 -1.50
N THR A 160 -13.82 17.72 -1.37
CA THR A 160 -15.22 17.97 -1.06
C THR A 160 -15.80 16.81 -0.27
N SER A 161 -17.01 16.96 0.26
CA SER A 161 -17.79 15.85 0.77
C SER A 161 -18.54 15.18 -0.37
N GLN A 162 -18.42 13.86 -0.50
CA GLN A 162 -19.08 13.08 -1.55
C GLN A 162 -19.41 11.67 -1.02
N ALA A 163 -20.59 11.17 -1.38
CA ALA A 163 -21.07 9.83 -0.99
C ALA A 163 -21.03 9.57 0.54
N GLY A 164 -21.25 10.62 1.35
CA GLY A 164 -21.20 10.53 2.81
C GLY A 164 -19.81 10.50 3.42
N MET A 165 -18.78 10.76 2.63
CA MET A 165 -17.38 10.85 3.06
C MET A 165 -16.83 12.27 2.85
N ASP A 166 -15.97 12.69 3.76
CA ASP A 166 -15.27 13.97 3.70
C ASP A 166 -13.87 13.81 3.09
N ASP A 167 -13.29 14.93 2.68
CA ASP A 167 -11.93 15.00 2.14
C ASP A 167 -11.72 14.17 0.85
N VAL A 168 -12.77 14.03 0.06
CA VAL A 168 -12.73 13.33 -1.23
C VAL A 168 -12.28 14.31 -2.32
N PRO A 169 -11.24 13.97 -3.13
CA PRO A 169 -10.83 14.80 -4.25
C PRO A 169 -12.02 15.13 -5.18
N VAL A 170 -12.15 16.39 -5.55
CA VAL A 170 -13.22 16.85 -6.46
C VAL A 170 -13.12 16.13 -7.80
N GLU A 171 -11.91 16.04 -8.35
CA GLU A 171 -11.60 15.20 -9.49
C GLU A 171 -10.96 13.91 -9.01
N PRO A 172 -11.44 12.72 -9.42
CA PRO A 172 -10.88 11.47 -8.98
C PRO A 172 -9.38 11.34 -9.29
N VAL A 173 -8.59 11.03 -8.27
CA VAL A 173 -7.18 10.67 -8.41
C VAL A 173 -7.10 9.16 -8.55
N VAL A 174 -6.88 8.68 -9.76
CA VAL A 174 -7.00 7.26 -10.12
C VAL A 174 -5.65 6.57 -10.07
N ILE A 175 -5.59 5.42 -9.41
CA ILE A 175 -4.51 4.44 -9.56
C ILE A 175 -4.77 3.68 -10.85
N LYS A 176 -4.01 3.98 -11.89
CA LYS A 176 -4.16 3.34 -13.22
C LYS A 176 -3.70 1.90 -13.19
N SER A 177 -2.59 1.65 -12.49
CA SER A 177 -2.06 0.31 -12.26
C SER A 177 -1.18 0.25 -11.02
N ALA A 178 -1.11 -0.93 -10.43
CA ALA A 178 -0.16 -1.27 -9.37
C ALA A 178 0.56 -2.56 -9.78
N LYS A 179 1.88 -2.53 -9.89
CA LYS A 179 2.69 -3.66 -10.38
C LYS A 179 3.97 -3.83 -9.58
N VAL A 180 4.31 -5.08 -9.32
CA VAL A 180 5.63 -5.43 -8.78
C VAL A 180 6.67 -5.12 -9.85
N ILE A 181 7.74 -4.42 -9.44
CA ILE A 181 8.89 -4.14 -10.30
C ILE A 181 10.13 -4.80 -9.72
N SER A 182 11.03 -5.26 -10.59
CA SER A 182 12.36 -5.74 -10.21
C SER A 182 13.38 -4.64 -10.48
N ASP A 183 14.33 -4.46 -9.60
CA ASP A 183 15.51 -3.65 -9.89
C ASP A 183 16.28 -4.33 -11.03
N LYS A 184 16.38 -3.64 -12.17
CA LYS A 184 17.24 -4.06 -13.28
C LYS A 184 18.63 -3.49 -13.10
#